data_54469c381e137763b9ff40c04131f673
#
_entry.id   54469c381e137763b9ff40c04131f673
#
_cell.length_a   1.000
_cell.length_b   1.000
_cell.length_c   1.000
_cell.angle_alpha   90.00
_cell.angle_beta   90.00
_cell.angle_gamma   90.00
#
_symmetry.space_group_name_H-M   'P 1'
#
loop_
_entity.id
_entity.type
_entity.pdbx_description
1 polymer ?
#
loop_
_entity_poly.entity_id
_entity_poly.type
_entity_poly.pdbx_seq_one_letter_code
_entity_poly.pdbx_strand_id
1 'polypeptide(L)'
;MTTNDAPVFRDAIRHLIDHERVNGTVVPEASPSRQADYPDLDPDDTARWEARIDYVLPSADLLVDDSGIWRPDPARVPDVPVSDHFPVWMDVRVEP
;
A
#
# COMPACT_ATOMS: atom_id res chain seq x y z
N MET A 1 10.54 -1.85 -18.31
CA MET A 1 10.41 -2.98 -17.39
C MET A 1 10.22 -2.44 -15.98
N THR A 2 9.28 -2.99 -15.27
CA THR A 2 9.02 -2.59 -13.90
C THR A 2 9.78 -3.51 -12.95
N THR A 3 10.37 -2.94 -11.89
CA THR A 3 11.14 -3.70 -10.92
C THR A 3 10.27 -4.61 -10.05
N ASN A 4 8.98 -4.27 -9.87
CA ASN A 4 8.08 -5.07 -9.06
C ASN A 4 7.70 -6.40 -9.70
N ASP A 5 7.99 -6.60 -10.98
CA ASP A 5 7.78 -7.86 -11.67
C ASP A 5 8.99 -8.79 -11.55
N ALA A 6 10.11 -8.29 -11.07
CA ALA A 6 11.32 -9.10 -10.94
C ALA A 6 11.13 -10.15 -9.84
N PRO A 7 11.46 -11.44 -10.10
CA PRO A 7 11.36 -12.48 -9.07
C PRO A 7 12.14 -12.16 -7.80
N VAL A 8 13.32 -11.55 -7.93
CA VAL A 8 14.16 -11.18 -6.78
C VAL A 8 13.42 -10.19 -5.88
N PHE A 9 12.77 -9.18 -6.46
CA PHE A 9 12.00 -8.20 -5.70
C PHE A 9 10.85 -8.89 -4.94
N ARG A 10 10.07 -9.72 -5.64
CA ARG A 10 8.94 -10.42 -5.02
C ARG A 10 9.36 -11.35 -3.90
N ASP A 11 10.49 -12.03 -4.07
CA ASP A 11 11.02 -12.93 -3.04
C ASP A 11 11.47 -12.15 -1.82
N ALA A 12 12.15 -11.01 -2.01
CA ALA A 12 12.61 -10.17 -0.90
C ALA A 12 11.42 -9.63 -0.09
N ILE A 13 10.38 -9.13 -0.77
CA ILE A 13 9.19 -8.63 -0.09
C ILE A 13 8.46 -9.75 0.64
N ARG A 14 8.35 -10.93 0.05
CA ARG A 14 7.71 -12.08 0.68
C ARG A 14 8.45 -12.49 1.96
N HIS A 15 9.78 -12.50 1.94
CA HIS A 15 10.56 -12.78 3.13
C HIS A 15 10.27 -11.80 4.26
N LEU A 16 10.13 -10.52 3.95
CA LEU A 16 9.78 -9.51 4.94
C LEU A 16 8.35 -9.69 5.47
N ILE A 17 7.40 -9.91 4.58
CA ILE A 17 5.99 -10.08 4.97
C ILE A 17 5.81 -11.30 5.87
N ASP A 18 6.52 -12.37 5.56
CA ASP A 18 6.39 -13.64 6.29
C ASP A 18 7.27 -13.73 7.53
N HIS A 19 8.09 -12.70 7.79
CA HIS A 19 9.00 -12.70 8.93
C HIS A 19 8.22 -12.59 10.25
N GLU A 20 8.60 -13.40 11.24
CA GLU A 20 7.87 -13.49 12.52
C GLU A 20 7.86 -12.20 13.33
N ARG A 21 8.83 -11.31 13.11
CA ARG A 21 8.94 -10.02 13.80
C ARG A 21 8.26 -8.87 13.05
N VAL A 22 7.62 -9.17 11.93
CA VAL A 22 6.96 -8.19 11.08
C VAL A 22 5.49 -8.56 10.98
N ASN A 23 4.61 -7.56 11.14
CA ASN A 23 3.20 -7.74 10.86
C ASN A 23 2.93 -7.44 9.39
N GLY A 24 2.91 -8.50 8.57
CA GLY A 24 2.59 -8.40 7.16
C GLY A 24 1.15 -8.77 6.82
N THR A 25 0.31 -9.01 7.83
CA THR A 25 -1.07 -9.48 7.61
C THR A 25 -2.05 -8.35 7.34
N VAL A 26 -1.74 -7.13 7.78
CA VAL A 26 -2.60 -5.97 7.54
C VAL A 26 -2.22 -5.37 6.19
N VAL A 27 -3.17 -5.39 5.26
CA VAL A 27 -2.97 -4.85 3.92
C VAL A 27 -3.75 -3.55 3.81
N PRO A 28 -3.06 -2.38 3.74
CA PRO A 28 -3.75 -1.12 3.54
C PRO A 28 -4.51 -1.10 2.21
N GLU A 29 -5.68 -0.49 2.22
CA GLU A 29 -6.54 -0.41 1.04
C GLU A 29 -7.09 1.00 0.88
N ALA A 30 -7.41 1.37 -0.36
CA ALA A 30 -8.12 2.60 -0.65
C ALA A 30 -9.52 2.55 -0.05
N SER A 31 -10.07 3.72 0.31
CA SER A 31 -11.46 3.79 0.76
C SER A 31 -12.40 3.35 -0.37
N PRO A 32 -13.60 2.83 -0.05
CA PRO A 32 -14.54 2.38 -1.09
C PRO A 32 -14.88 3.47 -2.11
N SER A 33 -15.04 4.72 -1.68
CA SER A 33 -15.37 5.81 -2.60
C SER A 33 -14.20 6.11 -3.56
N ARG A 34 -12.96 6.04 -3.08
CA ARG A 34 -11.80 6.27 -3.94
C ARG A 34 -11.51 5.06 -4.81
N GLN A 35 -11.79 3.85 -4.34
CA GLN A 35 -11.69 2.66 -5.18
C GLN A 35 -12.63 2.76 -6.38
N ALA A 36 -13.83 3.27 -6.18
CA ALA A 36 -14.80 3.46 -7.26
C ALA A 36 -14.30 4.45 -8.32
N ASP A 37 -13.47 5.43 -7.93
CA ASP A 37 -12.87 6.40 -8.85
C ASP A 37 -11.73 5.82 -9.70
N TYR A 38 -11.22 4.64 -9.33
CA TYR A 38 -10.08 3.99 -9.99
C TYR A 38 -10.45 2.54 -10.32
N PRO A 39 -11.41 2.33 -11.25
CA PRO A 39 -11.96 0.99 -11.47
C PRO A 39 -10.97 -0.03 -12.03
N ASP A 40 -9.86 0.43 -12.62
CA ASP A 40 -8.84 -0.47 -13.15
C ASP A 40 -7.84 -0.95 -12.10
N LEU A 41 -7.91 -0.40 -10.88
CA LEU A 41 -7.00 -0.74 -9.80
C LEU A 41 -7.68 -1.63 -8.78
N ASP A 42 -6.90 -2.53 -8.16
CA ASP A 42 -7.33 -3.27 -7.00
C ASP A 42 -7.26 -2.38 -5.74
N PRO A 43 -8.01 -2.70 -4.68
CA PRO A 43 -8.00 -1.87 -3.48
C PRO A 43 -6.62 -1.67 -2.84
N ASP A 44 -5.72 -2.64 -2.98
CA ASP A 44 -4.38 -2.60 -2.39
C ASP A 44 -3.29 -2.11 -3.35
N ASP A 45 -3.64 -1.69 -4.56
CA ASP A 45 -2.66 -1.16 -5.50
C ASP A 45 -2.14 0.21 -5.03
N THR A 46 -0.82 0.35 -4.97
CA THR A 46 -0.15 1.57 -4.51
C THR A 46 0.45 2.39 -5.65
N ALA A 47 0.33 1.90 -6.88
CA ALA A 47 0.86 2.57 -8.06
C ALA A 47 -0.19 2.56 -9.17
N ARG A 48 -0.08 3.56 -10.06
CA ARG A 48 -1.06 3.73 -11.14
C ARG A 48 -0.99 2.63 -12.21
N TRP A 49 0.09 1.83 -12.21
CA TRP A 49 0.21 0.71 -13.15
C TRP A 49 -0.22 -0.64 -12.56
N GLU A 50 -1.21 -0.60 -11.66
CA GLU A 50 -1.86 -1.80 -11.14
C GLU A 50 -0.91 -2.71 -10.33
N ALA A 51 -0.12 -2.10 -9.44
CA ALA A 51 0.83 -2.84 -8.63
C ALA A 51 0.84 -2.38 -7.17
N ARG A 52 1.04 -3.33 -6.26
CA ARG A 52 1.33 -3.05 -4.86
C ARG A 52 2.84 -3.10 -4.67
N ILE A 53 3.49 -1.94 -4.62
CA ILE A 53 4.95 -1.83 -4.52
C ILE A 53 5.40 -1.02 -3.32
N ASP A 54 4.49 -0.32 -2.65
CA ASP A 54 4.78 0.45 -1.45
C ASP A 54 4.15 -0.26 -0.26
N TYR A 55 4.94 -0.51 0.77
CA TYR A 55 4.56 -1.31 1.92
C TYR A 55 4.83 -0.56 3.21
N VAL A 56 3.94 -0.72 4.18
CA VAL A 56 4.19 -0.37 5.59
C VAL A 56 4.13 -1.67 6.35
N LEU A 57 5.27 -2.09 6.91
CA LEU A 57 5.40 -3.36 7.59
C LEU A 57 5.82 -3.09 9.05
N PRO A 58 4.86 -2.88 9.96
CA PRO A 58 5.18 -2.59 11.34
C PRO A 58 5.76 -3.82 12.05
N SER A 59 6.46 -3.57 13.14
CA SER A 59 6.90 -4.64 14.02
C SER A 59 5.70 -5.45 14.54
N ALA A 60 5.89 -6.74 14.73
CA ALA A 60 4.80 -7.64 15.14
C ALA A 60 4.24 -7.32 16.53
N ASP A 61 5.01 -6.59 17.37
CA ASP A 61 4.57 -6.18 18.70
C ASP A 61 3.77 -4.87 18.71
N LEU A 62 3.58 -4.24 17.57
CA LEU A 62 2.73 -3.07 17.44
C LEU A 62 1.32 -3.47 17.04
N LEU A 63 0.33 -2.77 17.58
CA LEU A 63 -1.06 -2.95 17.17
C LEU A 63 -1.39 -1.98 16.05
N VAL A 64 -2.04 -2.48 15.01
CA VAL A 64 -2.50 -1.64 13.90
C VAL A 64 -3.94 -1.25 14.17
N ASP A 65 -4.17 0.03 14.44
CA ASP A 65 -5.51 0.56 14.68
C ASP A 65 -6.26 0.87 13.39
N ASP A 66 -5.54 1.37 12.39
CA ASP A 66 -6.12 1.70 11.10
C ASP A 66 -5.03 1.76 10.04
N SER A 67 -5.43 1.68 8.78
CA SER A 67 -4.50 1.75 7.66
C SER A 67 -5.26 2.18 6.40
N GLY A 68 -4.52 2.60 5.39
CA GLY A 68 -5.13 2.95 4.14
C GLY A 68 -4.14 3.32 3.05
N ILE A 69 -4.69 3.52 1.86
CA ILE A 69 -3.99 4.08 0.73
C ILE A 69 -4.74 5.34 0.35
N TRP A 70 -4.02 6.48 0.34
CA TRP A 70 -4.61 7.74 -0.06
C TRP A 70 -4.58 7.85 -1.58
N ARG A 71 -5.75 7.93 -2.20
CA ARG A 71 -5.90 8.21 -3.62
C ARG A 71 -6.63 9.54 -3.76
N PRO A 72 -6.11 10.48 -4.55
CA PRO A 72 -6.75 11.78 -4.70
C PRO A 72 -8.09 11.67 -5.43
N ASP A 73 -8.98 12.62 -5.13
CA ASP A 73 -10.21 12.78 -5.89
C ASP A 73 -9.84 13.20 -7.32
N PRO A 74 -10.17 12.41 -8.35
CA PRO A 74 -9.80 12.73 -9.74
C PRO A 74 -10.30 14.10 -10.20
N ALA A 75 -11.40 14.60 -9.63
CA ALA A 75 -11.94 15.91 -9.98
C ALA A 75 -11.12 17.07 -9.44
N ARG A 76 -10.17 16.82 -8.52
CA ARG A 76 -9.42 17.85 -7.82
C ARG A 76 -7.92 17.79 -8.03
N VAL A 77 -7.43 16.80 -8.77
CA VAL A 77 -6.00 16.67 -9.04
C VAL A 77 -5.63 17.47 -10.30
N PRO A 78 -4.38 17.97 -10.38
CA PRO A 78 -3.92 18.60 -11.62
C PRO A 78 -3.85 17.58 -12.75
N ASP A 79 -3.90 18.07 -13.99
CA ASP A 79 -3.81 17.21 -15.17
C ASP A 79 -2.52 16.40 -15.22
N VAL A 80 -1.45 16.94 -14.65
CA VAL A 80 -0.17 16.25 -14.55
C VAL A 80 0.00 15.78 -13.11
N PRO A 81 -0.02 14.47 -12.84
CA PRO A 81 0.15 13.98 -11.49
C PRO A 81 1.58 14.21 -10.99
N VAL A 82 1.72 14.49 -9.70
CA VAL A 82 3.03 14.70 -9.08
C VAL A 82 3.75 13.38 -8.81
N SER A 83 3.04 12.26 -8.78
CA SER A 83 3.62 10.93 -8.55
C SER A 83 2.74 9.85 -9.18
N ASP A 84 3.38 8.76 -9.59
CA ASP A 84 2.70 7.54 -10.02
C ASP A 84 2.35 6.63 -8.84
N HIS A 85 2.81 6.96 -7.63
CA HIS A 85 2.54 6.22 -6.42
C HIS A 85 1.46 6.91 -5.59
N PHE A 86 0.72 6.11 -4.81
CA PHE A 86 -0.24 6.60 -3.83
C PHE A 86 0.33 6.41 -2.43
N PRO A 87 0.26 7.43 -1.55
CA PRO A 87 0.72 7.27 -0.18
C PRO A 87 0.02 6.14 0.55
N VAL A 88 0.81 5.32 1.23
CA VAL A 88 0.34 4.24 2.09
C VAL A 88 0.55 4.67 3.53
N TRP A 89 -0.43 4.49 4.38
CA TRP A 89 -0.34 4.92 5.77
C TRP A 89 -0.88 3.85 6.72
N MET A 90 -0.43 3.92 7.96
CA MET A 90 -0.84 2.99 9.00
C MET A 90 -0.74 3.68 10.35
N ASP A 91 -1.82 3.62 11.14
CA ASP A 91 -1.83 4.08 12.52
C ASP A 91 -1.50 2.90 13.42
N VAL A 92 -0.43 3.03 14.18
CA VAL A 92 0.02 1.96 15.06
C VAL A 92 0.05 2.43 16.50
N ARG A 93 -0.06 1.48 17.41
CA ARG A 93 -0.10 1.73 18.84
C ARG A 93 0.81 0.73 19.54
N VAL A 94 1.57 1.21 20.53
CA VAL A 94 2.41 0.38 21.36
C VAL A 94 1.59 -0.11 22.55
N GLU A 95 1.62 -1.42 22.81
CA GLU A 95 1.01 -1.98 24.00
C GLU A 95 1.78 -1.52 25.25
N PRO A 96 1.08 -0.98 26.27
CA PRO A 96 1.72 -0.57 27.51
C PRO A 96 2.25 -1.75 28.33
#